data_ba296340d8ea5f39cb1f4cfeb5ba0cb1
#
_entry.id   ba296340d8ea5f39cb1f4cfeb5ba0cb1
#
_cell.length_a   1.000
_cell.length_b   1.000
_cell.length_c   1.000
_cell.angle_alpha   90.00
_cell.angle_beta   90.00
_cell.angle_gamma   90.00
#
_symmetry.space_group_name_H-M   'P 1'
#
loop_
_entity.id
_entity.type
_entity.pdbx_description
1 polymer ?
#
loop_
_entity_poly.entity_id
_entity_poly.type
_entity_poly.pdbx_seq_one_letter_code
_entity_poly.pdbx_strand_id
1 'polypeptide(L)'
;LWLYKAEGPPSRQGFTKILTGPEHPDYKAFCLGPGHGTGYQDQIIIEARDFLKAIAQGTPRWPTFEDGHLVNQIIEAAWASQERRGWVDVETIEKDLHAT
;
A
#
# COMPACT_ATOMS: atom_id res chain seq x y z
N LEU A 1 -4.05 -11.62 7.93
CA LEU A 1 -4.94 -11.22 6.84
C LEU A 1 -6.12 -12.20 6.73
N TRP A 2 -7.32 -11.68 6.51
CA TRP A 2 -8.48 -12.45 6.12
C TRP A 2 -8.80 -12.11 4.66
N LEU A 3 -8.75 -13.12 3.79
CA LEU A 3 -9.03 -12.97 2.36
C LEU A 3 -10.33 -13.70 2.02
N TYR A 4 -11.32 -12.96 1.51
CA TYR A 4 -12.51 -13.58 0.93
C TYR A 4 -12.25 -13.93 -0.54
N LYS A 5 -12.49 -15.18 -0.90
CA LYS A 5 -12.42 -15.63 -2.29
C LYS A 5 -13.83 -15.86 -2.81
N ALA A 6 -14.22 -15.08 -3.82
CA ALA A 6 -15.50 -15.21 -4.52
C ALA A 6 -15.42 -16.15 -5.74
N GLU A 7 -14.34 -16.93 -5.86
CA GLU A 7 -14.11 -17.85 -6.96
C GLU A 7 -14.76 -19.23 -6.68
N GLY A 8 -15.21 -19.87 -7.73
CA GLY A 8 -15.82 -21.21 -7.67
C GLY A 8 -17.30 -21.19 -7.24
N PRO A 9 -17.88 -22.38 -6.95
CA PRO A 9 -19.29 -22.47 -6.59
C PRO A 9 -19.59 -21.77 -5.26
N PRO A 10 -20.76 -21.14 -5.10
CA PRO A 10 -21.11 -20.37 -3.89
C PRO A 10 -20.95 -21.14 -2.58
N SER A 11 -21.14 -22.47 -2.62
CA SER A 11 -20.97 -23.36 -1.45
C SER A 11 -19.51 -23.49 -0.98
N ARG A 12 -18.54 -23.03 -1.75
CA ARG A 12 -17.10 -23.06 -1.43
C ARG A 12 -16.47 -21.67 -1.29
N GLN A 13 -17.28 -20.63 -1.46
CA GLN A 13 -16.81 -19.27 -1.23
C GLN A 13 -16.72 -18.97 0.26
N GLY A 14 -15.75 -18.18 0.66
CA GLY A 14 -15.59 -17.85 2.07
C GLY A 14 -14.26 -17.17 2.40
N PHE A 15 -14.07 -16.95 3.69
CA PHE A 15 -12.85 -16.36 4.21
C PHE A 15 -11.77 -17.40 4.46
N THR A 16 -10.58 -17.11 3.97
CA THR A 16 -9.35 -17.83 4.32
C THR A 16 -8.50 -16.96 5.24
N LYS A 17 -8.12 -17.51 6.39
CA LYS A 17 -7.16 -16.84 7.29
C LYS A 17 -5.74 -17.15 6.82
N ILE A 18 -5.00 -16.09 6.50
CA ILE A 18 -3.59 -16.15 6.12
C ILE A 18 -2.77 -15.62 7.28
N LEU A 19 -1.95 -16.45 7.88
CA LEU A 19 -1.00 -16.05 8.91
C LEU A 19 0.29 -15.60 8.24
N THR A 20 0.77 -14.41 8.59
CA THR A 20 2.08 -13.95 8.13
C THR A 20 3.16 -14.74 8.83
N GLY A 21 4.24 -15.06 8.12
CA GLY A 21 5.32 -15.85 8.65
C GLY A 21 6.54 -15.85 7.73
N PRO A 22 7.56 -16.66 8.05
CA PRO A 22 8.82 -16.70 7.29
C PRO A 22 8.67 -17.08 5.81
N GLU A 23 7.56 -17.69 5.45
CA GLU A 23 7.22 -18.08 4.05
C GLU A 23 6.90 -16.87 3.16
N HIS A 24 6.54 -15.74 3.78
CA HIS A 24 6.23 -14.52 3.04
C HIS A 24 7.53 -13.76 2.75
N PRO A 25 7.70 -13.26 1.51
CA PRO A 25 8.84 -12.43 1.17
C PRO A 25 9.02 -11.29 2.18
N ASP A 26 10.26 -10.98 2.49
CA ASP A 26 10.68 -9.95 3.43
C ASP A 26 10.46 -10.25 4.93
N TYR A 27 9.49 -11.09 5.30
CA TYR A 27 9.22 -11.38 6.71
C TYR A 27 10.17 -12.39 7.34
N LYS A 28 10.88 -13.19 6.53
CA LYS A 28 11.79 -14.22 7.01
C LYS A 28 12.84 -13.71 8.00
N ALA A 29 13.30 -12.48 7.84
CA ALA A 29 14.29 -11.87 8.72
C ALA A 29 13.74 -11.46 10.10
N PHE A 30 12.41 -11.30 10.22
CA PHE A 30 11.74 -10.76 11.41
C PHE A 30 10.79 -11.75 12.08
N CYS A 31 10.24 -12.69 11.30
CA CYS A 31 9.24 -13.63 11.78
C CYS A 31 9.86 -14.99 12.05
N LEU A 32 9.70 -15.47 13.28
CA LEU A 32 10.19 -16.79 13.71
C LEU A 32 9.21 -17.91 13.32
N GLY A 33 7.95 -17.61 13.07
CA GLY A 33 6.92 -18.60 12.76
C GLY A 33 5.59 -17.97 12.31
N PRO A 34 4.65 -18.79 11.83
CA PRO A 34 3.34 -18.33 11.38
C PRO A 34 2.58 -17.58 12.49
N GLY A 35 2.02 -16.43 12.13
CA GLY A 35 1.30 -15.57 13.07
C GLY A 35 2.17 -14.61 13.89
N HIS A 36 3.49 -14.69 13.75
CA HIS A 36 4.39 -13.69 14.32
C HIS A 36 4.31 -12.42 13.45
N GLY A 37 3.83 -11.33 14.03
CA GLY A 37 3.66 -10.06 13.32
C GLY A 37 4.98 -9.32 13.12
N THR A 38 4.98 -8.41 12.15
CA THR A 38 6.04 -7.42 11.99
C THR A 38 5.65 -6.12 12.69
N GLY A 39 6.63 -5.45 13.29
CA GLY A 39 6.45 -4.13 13.88
C GLY A 39 6.67 -3.01 12.88
N TYR A 40 6.42 -1.77 13.32
CA TYR A 40 6.64 -0.58 12.50
C TYR A 40 8.11 -0.41 12.09
N GLN A 41 9.05 -0.71 13.02
CA GLN A 41 10.48 -0.65 12.74
C GLN A 41 10.90 -1.65 11.65
N ASP A 42 10.31 -2.85 11.63
CA ASP A 42 10.61 -3.87 10.62
C ASP A 42 10.21 -3.38 9.22
N GLN A 43 9.07 -2.69 9.12
CA GLN A 43 8.59 -2.10 7.87
C GLN A 43 9.55 -1.01 7.36
N ILE A 44 10.02 -0.12 8.25
CA ILE A 44 11.01 0.91 7.91
C ILE A 44 12.35 0.28 7.45
N ILE A 45 12.79 -0.82 8.06
CA ILE A 45 14.00 -1.52 7.64
C ILE A 45 13.84 -2.11 6.23
N ILE A 46 12.67 -2.68 5.93
CA ILE A 46 12.35 -3.20 4.59
C ILE A 46 12.38 -2.07 3.55
N GLU A 47 11.74 -0.94 3.86
CA GLU A 47 11.72 0.25 3.00
C GLU A 47 13.13 0.78 2.74
N ALA A 48 13.92 0.99 3.80
CA ALA A 48 15.30 1.46 3.69
C ALA A 48 16.17 0.51 2.85
N ARG A 49 16.03 -0.81 3.06
CA ARG A 49 16.70 -1.82 2.25
C ARG A 49 16.35 -1.69 0.77
N ASP A 50 15.08 -1.55 0.46
CA ASP A 50 14.62 -1.47 -0.94
C ASP A 50 15.03 -0.16 -1.60
N PHE A 51 15.05 0.93 -0.86
CA PHE A 51 15.61 2.21 -1.31
C PHE A 51 17.11 2.09 -1.65
N LEU A 52 17.90 1.48 -0.77
CA LEU A 52 19.34 1.24 -1.04
C LEU A 52 19.57 0.33 -2.24
N LYS A 53 18.74 -0.69 -2.40
CA LYS A 53 18.78 -1.56 -3.58
C LYS A 53 18.42 -0.82 -4.87
N ALA A 54 17.43 0.07 -4.82
CA ALA A 54 17.04 0.91 -5.96
C ALA A 54 18.22 1.79 -6.41
N ILE A 55 18.92 2.43 -5.47
CA ILE A 55 20.12 3.22 -5.75
C ILE A 55 21.20 2.35 -6.39
N ALA A 56 21.53 1.20 -5.78
CA ALA A 56 22.59 0.33 -6.24
C ALA A 56 22.33 -0.28 -7.64
N GLN A 57 21.07 -0.51 -7.97
CA GLN A 57 20.65 -1.11 -9.24
C GLN A 57 20.25 -0.09 -10.30
N GLY A 58 20.10 1.19 -9.95
CA GLY A 58 19.61 2.23 -10.85
C GLY A 58 18.16 1.99 -11.31
N THR A 59 17.39 1.22 -10.55
CA THR A 59 16.02 0.83 -10.92
C THR A 59 15.06 1.18 -9.79
N PRO A 60 14.04 2.01 -10.05
CA PRO A 60 13.02 2.33 -9.03
C PRO A 60 12.35 1.06 -8.50
N ARG A 61 12.02 1.09 -7.21
CA ARG A 61 11.24 0.05 -6.54
C ARG A 61 9.96 0.64 -5.99
N TRP A 62 8.92 -0.16 -6.02
CA TRP A 62 7.65 0.23 -5.41
C TRP A 62 7.74 0.20 -3.86
N PRO A 63 7.14 1.18 -3.14
CA PRO A 63 6.49 2.37 -3.68
C PRO A 63 7.48 3.42 -4.19
N THR A 64 7.07 4.20 -5.19
CA THR A 64 7.84 5.29 -5.78
C THR A 64 7.36 6.67 -5.28
N PHE A 65 8.03 7.74 -5.68
CA PHE A 65 7.56 9.11 -5.41
C PHE A 65 6.27 9.44 -6.18
N GLU A 66 6.05 8.83 -7.34
CA GLU A 66 4.81 8.94 -8.09
C GLU A 66 3.63 8.33 -7.32
N ASP A 67 3.84 7.18 -6.69
CA ASP A 67 2.82 6.57 -5.81
C ASP A 67 2.52 7.48 -4.61
N GLY A 68 3.54 8.08 -4.00
CA GLY A 68 3.40 9.05 -2.92
C GLY A 68 2.64 10.31 -3.35
N HIS A 69 2.93 10.81 -4.56
CA HIS A 69 2.22 11.95 -5.14
C HIS A 69 0.73 11.64 -5.35
N LEU A 70 0.42 10.46 -5.91
CA LEU A 70 -0.98 10.03 -6.08
C LEU A 70 -1.72 9.94 -4.73
N VAL A 71 -1.07 9.46 -3.67
CA VAL A 71 -1.67 9.44 -2.33
C VAL A 71 -2.00 10.85 -1.85
N ASN A 72 -1.11 11.83 -2.06
CA ASN A 72 -1.38 13.22 -1.71
C ASN A 72 -2.54 13.81 -2.51
N GLN A 73 -2.63 13.53 -3.83
CA GLN A 73 -3.77 13.94 -4.65
C GLN A 73 -5.10 13.38 -4.12
N ILE A 74 -5.12 12.12 -3.68
CA ILE A 74 -6.31 11.50 -3.09
C ILE A 74 -6.70 12.21 -1.78
N ILE A 75 -5.74 12.56 -0.95
CA ILE A 75 -5.97 13.30 0.31
C ILE A 75 -6.55 14.70 0.02
N GLU A 76 -5.98 15.43 -0.92
CA GLU A 76 -6.47 16.74 -1.35
C GLU A 76 -7.90 16.65 -1.93
N ALA A 77 -8.17 15.63 -2.75
CA ALA A 77 -9.51 15.39 -3.27
C ALA A 77 -10.53 15.11 -2.16
N ALA A 78 -10.13 14.39 -1.10
CA ALA A 78 -10.98 14.14 0.06
C ALA A 78 -11.31 15.43 0.81
N TRP A 79 -10.33 16.33 1.02
CA TRP A 79 -10.56 17.65 1.62
C TRP A 79 -11.50 18.50 0.76
N ALA A 80 -11.26 18.58 -0.55
CA ALA A 80 -12.11 19.32 -1.47
C ALA A 80 -13.54 18.76 -1.51
N SER A 81 -13.69 17.44 -1.44
CA SER A 81 -15.00 16.77 -1.37
C SER A 81 -15.78 17.16 -0.10
N GLN A 82 -15.08 17.26 1.03
CA GLN A 82 -15.68 17.70 2.29
C GLN A 82 -16.17 19.15 2.20
N GLU A 83 -15.37 20.05 1.64
CA GLU A 83 -15.72 21.47 1.49
C GLU A 83 -16.88 21.67 0.50
N ARG A 84 -16.82 21.01 -0.65
CA ARG A 84 -17.83 21.09 -1.72
C ARG A 84 -19.09 20.28 -1.40
N ARG A 85 -19.05 19.40 -0.39
CA ARG A 85 -20.11 18.45 -0.02
C ARG A 85 -20.59 17.60 -1.21
N GLY A 86 -19.66 17.13 -2.01
CA GLY A 86 -19.91 16.36 -3.23
C GLY A 86 -18.70 15.57 -3.70
N TRP A 87 -18.90 14.77 -4.72
CA TRP A 87 -17.82 14.02 -5.37
C TRP A 87 -16.85 14.96 -6.07
N VAL A 88 -15.57 14.64 -5.98
CA VAL A 88 -14.47 15.35 -6.64
C VAL A 88 -13.57 14.32 -7.31
N ASP A 89 -13.27 14.53 -8.58
CA ASP A 89 -12.31 13.70 -9.30
C ASP A 89 -10.88 14.05 -8.87
N VAL A 90 -10.07 13.04 -8.62
CA VAL A 90 -8.69 13.21 -8.17
C VAL A 90 -7.86 14.01 -9.20
N GLU A 91 -8.07 13.79 -10.50
CA GLU A 91 -7.38 14.48 -11.59
C GLU A 91 -7.67 15.98 -11.68
N THR A 92 -8.79 16.47 -11.13
CA THR A 92 -9.13 17.90 -11.16
C THR A 92 -8.31 18.73 -10.19
N ILE A 93 -7.78 18.14 -9.14
CA ILE A 93 -6.97 18.83 -8.12
C ILE A 93 -5.66 19.38 -8.70
N GLU A 94 -5.00 18.65 -9.59
CA GLU A 94 -3.79 19.13 -10.27
C GLU A 94 -4.03 20.40 -11.09
N LYS A 95 -5.19 20.50 -11.74
CA LYS A 95 -5.54 21.66 -12.59
C LYS A 95 -5.81 22.92 -11.76
N ASP A 96 -6.39 22.76 -10.58
CA ASP A 96 -6.70 23.88 -9.68
C ASP A 96 -5.42 24.44 -8.99
N LEU A 97 -4.43 23.57 -8.69
CA LEU A 97 -3.15 23.97 -8.10
C LEU A 97 -2.24 24.76 -9.06
N HIS A 98 -2.38 24.57 -10.37
CA HIS A 98 -1.62 25.28 -11.40
C HIS A 98 -2.37 26.48 -11.99
N ALA A 99 -3.59 26.76 -11.53
CA ALA A 99 -4.41 27.89 -11.98
C ALA A 99 -4.27 29.16 -11.15
N THR A 100 -3.41 29.14 -10.11
CA THR A 100 -3.04 30.29 -9.25
C THR A 100 -1.64 30.77 -9.54
#